data_3ec9264f2613d748817b99de67290eaa
#
_entry.id   3ec9264f2613d748817b99de67290eaa
#
_cell.length_a   1.000
_cell.length_b   1.000
_cell.length_c   1.000
_cell.angle_alpha   90.00
_cell.angle_beta   90.00
_cell.angle_gamma   90.00
#
_symmetry.space_group_name_H-M   'P 1'
#
loop_
_entity.id
_entity.type
_entity.pdbx_description
1 polymer ?
#
loop_
_entity_poly.entity_id
_entity_poly.type
_entity_poly.pdbx_seq_one_letter_code
_entity_poly.pdbx_strand_id
1 'polypeptide(L)'
;MNVKEDMLKKKKEINEKTEIFIFVFLAFILLTTWAMTQPFNSGPDEQMRYYVADYIYKHHGALPGGDDPAVRNKVWGISYAYYPVVSYMVSALFMRISRLFADPGYSMFKIARMADVLFVTGAVYFVVKASGKLFPKEKYSREVRWLFAALAGFMPQAIFVGTYVNTDSLALLAAAMILYAWASYLREDWTWKNCILLAVGMAVCALSY
;
A
#
# COMPACT_ATOMS: atom_id res chain seq x y z
N MET A 1 -22.23 -29.91 -21.51
CA MET A 1 -21.09 -29.24 -20.79
C MET A 1 -20.40 -30.30 -19.96
N ASN A 2 -19.10 -30.53 -20.18
CA ASN A 2 -18.42 -31.72 -19.62
C ASN A 2 -17.98 -31.43 -18.17
N VAL A 3 -18.57 -32.15 -17.19
CA VAL A 3 -18.30 -32.00 -15.73
C VAL A 3 -16.79 -32.06 -15.42
N LYS A 4 -16.03 -32.84 -16.16
CA LYS A 4 -14.57 -32.98 -15.99
C LYS A 4 -13.82 -31.71 -16.40
N GLU A 5 -14.26 -31.03 -17.45
CA GLU A 5 -13.67 -29.73 -17.88
C GLU A 5 -13.99 -28.63 -16.88
N ASP A 6 -15.18 -28.61 -16.31
CA ASP A 6 -15.59 -27.64 -15.30
C ASP A 6 -14.79 -27.81 -13.99
N MET A 7 -14.59 -29.06 -13.55
CA MET A 7 -13.76 -29.37 -12.41
C MET A 7 -12.27 -29.00 -12.61
N LEU A 8 -11.71 -29.23 -13.79
CA LEU A 8 -10.34 -28.86 -14.11
C LEU A 8 -10.17 -27.34 -14.16
N LYS A 9 -11.14 -26.62 -14.73
CA LYS A 9 -11.16 -25.16 -14.77
C LYS A 9 -11.22 -24.57 -13.35
N LYS A 10 -12.10 -25.09 -12.49
CA LYS A 10 -12.23 -24.69 -11.09
C LYS A 10 -10.95 -24.96 -10.28
N LYS A 11 -10.31 -26.12 -10.46
CA LYS A 11 -9.03 -26.48 -9.83
C LYS A 11 -7.91 -25.53 -10.27
N LYS A 12 -7.86 -25.15 -11.56
CA LYS A 12 -6.87 -24.21 -12.11
C LYS A 12 -7.07 -22.79 -11.55
N GLU A 13 -8.32 -22.36 -11.40
CA GLU A 13 -8.66 -21.05 -10.80
C GLU A 13 -8.32 -20.97 -9.31
N ILE A 14 -8.60 -22.02 -8.55
CA ILE A 14 -8.23 -22.12 -7.13
C ILE A 14 -6.71 -22.02 -6.98
N ASN A 15 -5.96 -22.72 -7.84
CA ASN A 15 -4.49 -22.67 -7.81
C ASN A 15 -3.95 -21.28 -8.05
N GLU A 16 -4.49 -20.53 -9.02
CA GLU A 16 -4.05 -19.16 -9.32
C GLU A 16 -4.35 -18.18 -8.17
N LYS A 17 -5.51 -18.27 -7.55
CA LYS A 17 -5.85 -17.46 -6.36
C LYS A 17 -4.90 -17.72 -5.21
N THR A 18 -4.57 -19.00 -4.98
CA THR A 18 -3.61 -19.40 -3.94
C THR A 18 -2.21 -18.85 -4.21
N GLU A 19 -1.75 -18.88 -5.47
CA GLU A 19 -0.46 -18.31 -5.85
C GLU A 19 -0.40 -16.80 -5.62
N ILE A 20 -1.44 -16.07 -6.01
CA ILE A 20 -1.55 -14.63 -5.76
C ILE A 20 -1.50 -14.36 -4.25
N PHE A 21 -2.26 -15.11 -3.46
CA PHE A 21 -2.27 -14.98 -2.00
C PHE A 21 -0.88 -15.20 -1.40
N ILE A 22 -0.19 -16.28 -1.78
CA ILE A 22 1.17 -16.59 -1.30
C ILE A 22 2.13 -15.45 -1.66
N PHE A 23 2.09 -14.97 -2.91
CA PHE A 23 2.98 -13.91 -3.38
C PHE A 23 2.77 -12.61 -2.58
N VAL A 24 1.53 -12.18 -2.41
CA VAL A 24 1.17 -10.97 -1.65
C VAL A 24 1.49 -11.15 -0.15
N PHE A 25 1.28 -12.35 0.40
CA PHE A 25 1.60 -12.65 1.79
C PHE A 25 3.12 -12.63 2.05
N LEU A 26 3.93 -13.12 1.12
CA LEU A 26 5.39 -13.01 1.20
C LEU A 26 5.85 -11.54 1.16
N ALA A 27 5.23 -10.72 0.31
CA ALA A 27 5.49 -9.27 0.30
C ALA A 27 5.12 -8.62 1.64
N PHE A 28 3.96 -8.97 2.21
CA PHE A 28 3.53 -8.47 3.52
C PHE A 28 4.52 -8.86 4.63
N ILE A 29 4.97 -10.12 4.66
CA ILE A 29 5.97 -10.58 5.65
C ILE A 29 7.28 -9.80 5.50
N LEU A 30 7.80 -9.65 4.27
CA LEU A 30 9.03 -8.92 4.00
C LEU A 30 8.94 -7.47 4.48
N LEU A 31 7.88 -6.76 4.08
CA LEU A 31 7.62 -5.38 4.45
C LEU A 31 7.49 -5.22 5.97
N THR A 32 6.69 -6.08 6.60
CA THR A 32 6.48 -6.06 8.06
C THR A 32 7.79 -6.30 8.81
N THR A 33 8.56 -7.32 8.40
CA THR A 33 9.84 -7.63 9.05
C THR A 33 10.80 -6.45 8.95
N TRP A 34 10.90 -5.83 7.79
CA TRP A 34 11.77 -4.67 7.60
C TRP A 34 11.28 -3.46 8.41
N ALA A 35 9.98 -3.13 8.32
CA ALA A 35 9.38 -2.02 9.08
C ALA A 35 9.57 -2.17 10.60
N MET A 36 9.53 -3.40 11.14
CA MET A 36 9.71 -3.67 12.57
C MET A 36 11.18 -3.65 13.02
N THR A 37 12.12 -4.00 12.14
CA THR A 37 13.56 -4.07 12.47
C THR A 37 14.30 -2.75 12.23
N GLN A 38 13.83 -1.95 11.27
CA GLN A 38 14.45 -0.68 10.90
C GLN A 38 14.39 0.32 12.06
N PRO A 39 15.52 0.98 12.43
CA PRO A 39 15.53 2.03 13.47
C PRO A 39 14.57 3.17 13.13
N PHE A 40 14.16 3.91 14.17
CA PHE A 40 13.34 5.12 13.96
C PHE A 40 14.12 6.19 13.18
N ASN A 41 13.42 6.89 12.29
CA ASN A 41 13.99 7.95 11.44
C ASN A 41 15.12 7.49 10.50
N SER A 42 15.09 6.23 10.05
CA SER A 42 15.97 5.71 9.02
C SER A 42 15.47 6.03 7.61
N GLY A 43 14.17 6.26 7.46
CA GLY A 43 13.58 6.76 6.21
C GLY A 43 13.69 8.28 6.11
N PRO A 44 13.66 8.86 4.90
CA PRO A 44 13.69 10.30 4.68
C PRO A 44 12.55 10.99 5.43
N ASP A 45 12.90 11.95 6.31
CA ASP A 45 11.96 12.80 7.05
C ASP A 45 10.92 12.05 7.90
N GLU A 46 11.14 10.76 8.17
CA GLU A 46 10.18 9.92 8.89
C GLU A 46 9.75 10.52 10.22
N GLN A 47 10.68 11.14 10.95
CA GLN A 47 10.37 11.77 12.23
C GLN A 47 9.32 12.87 12.08
N MET A 48 9.48 13.75 11.09
CA MET A 48 8.55 14.86 10.88
C MET A 48 7.19 14.35 10.39
N ARG A 49 7.18 13.33 9.56
CA ARG A 49 5.96 12.66 9.06
C ARG A 49 5.25 11.92 10.20
N TYR A 50 6.00 11.22 11.04
CA TYR A 50 5.47 10.55 12.23
C TYR A 50 4.84 11.52 13.22
N TYR A 51 5.40 12.73 13.40
CA TYR A 51 4.81 13.74 14.29
C TYR A 51 3.40 14.14 13.87
N VAL A 52 3.10 14.17 12.58
CA VAL A 52 1.73 14.43 12.09
C VAL A 52 0.79 13.28 12.49
N ALA A 53 1.20 12.03 12.29
CA ALA A 53 0.41 10.86 12.70
C ALA A 53 0.23 10.80 14.22
N ASP A 54 1.27 11.10 15.01
CA ASP A 54 1.25 11.12 16.45
C ASP A 54 0.34 12.24 17.01
N TYR A 55 0.34 13.42 16.36
CA TYR A 55 -0.59 14.49 16.68
C TYR A 55 -2.04 14.05 16.50
N ILE A 56 -2.38 13.50 15.32
CA ILE A 56 -3.74 13.00 15.02
C ILE A 56 -4.15 11.92 16.02
N TYR A 57 -3.23 11.04 16.39
CA TYR A 57 -3.46 10.01 17.40
C TYR A 57 -3.77 10.62 18.77
N LYS A 58 -2.95 11.54 19.26
CA LYS A 58 -3.05 12.17 20.60
C LYS A 58 -4.28 13.09 20.72
N HIS A 59 -4.64 13.77 19.64
CA HIS A 59 -5.75 14.74 19.62
C HIS A 59 -7.06 14.14 19.08
N HIS A 60 -7.25 12.83 19.23
CA HIS A 60 -8.50 12.14 18.92
C HIS A 60 -8.99 12.30 17.46
N GLY A 61 -8.08 12.43 16.52
CA GLY A 61 -8.37 12.57 15.09
C GLY A 61 -8.41 14.02 14.60
N ALA A 62 -8.17 15.01 15.47
CA ALA A 62 -8.00 16.39 15.04
C ALA A 62 -6.77 16.52 14.15
N LEU A 63 -6.89 17.29 13.06
CA LEU A 63 -5.79 17.53 12.13
C LEU A 63 -4.95 18.72 12.62
N PRO A 64 -3.60 18.62 12.59
CA PRO A 64 -2.76 19.77 12.93
C PRO A 64 -2.82 20.83 11.82
N GLY A 65 -2.70 22.09 12.20
CA GLY A 65 -2.34 23.13 11.25
C GLY A 65 -0.87 23.00 10.82
N GLY A 66 -0.54 23.40 9.59
CA GLY A 66 0.85 23.37 9.14
C GLY A 66 1.81 24.25 9.97
N ASP A 67 1.28 25.28 10.64
CA ASP A 67 2.02 26.17 11.55
C ASP A 67 2.07 25.67 13.01
N ASP A 68 1.40 24.57 13.32
CA ASP A 68 1.35 24.06 14.70
C ASP A 68 2.76 23.66 15.18
N PRO A 69 3.25 24.26 16.28
CA PRO A 69 4.58 23.96 16.82
C PRO A 69 4.83 22.49 17.14
N ALA A 70 3.76 21.72 17.38
CA ALA A 70 3.86 20.29 17.71
C ALA A 70 4.30 19.43 16.52
N VAL A 71 4.02 19.88 15.27
CA VAL A 71 4.36 19.15 14.04
C VAL A 71 5.39 19.89 13.18
N ARG A 72 5.80 21.09 13.58
CA ARG A 72 6.80 21.88 12.88
C ARG A 72 8.21 21.52 13.27
N ASN A 73 9.08 21.27 12.31
CA ASN A 73 10.50 21.09 12.59
C ASN A 73 11.15 22.41 13.00
N LYS A 74 11.79 22.43 14.17
CA LYS A 74 12.37 23.65 14.74
C LYS A 74 13.59 24.16 13.97
N VAL A 75 14.31 23.30 13.27
CA VAL A 75 15.51 23.64 12.51
C VAL A 75 15.16 24.15 11.13
N TRP A 76 14.32 23.41 10.41
CA TRP A 76 13.96 23.67 9.02
C TRP A 76 12.75 24.60 8.86
N GLY A 77 11.97 24.78 9.91
CA GLY A 77 10.76 25.60 9.89
C GLY A 77 9.61 25.05 9.02
N ILE A 78 9.69 23.80 8.58
CA ILE A 78 8.70 23.14 7.73
C ILE A 78 7.90 22.08 8.49
N SER A 79 6.71 21.75 7.98
CA SER A 79 5.84 20.70 8.50
C SER A 79 5.23 19.90 7.36
N TYR A 80 5.10 18.59 7.56
CA TYR A 80 4.35 17.72 6.63
C TYR A 80 2.83 17.82 6.79
N ALA A 81 2.33 18.60 7.76
CA ALA A 81 0.91 18.91 7.90
C ALA A 81 0.36 19.88 6.83
N TYR A 82 1.24 20.52 6.04
CA TYR A 82 0.84 21.29 4.84
C TYR A 82 0.44 20.41 3.65
N TYR A 83 0.81 19.13 3.66
CA TYR A 83 0.51 18.16 2.62
C TYR A 83 -0.77 17.37 2.95
N PRO A 84 -1.34 16.65 1.99
CA PRO A 84 -2.46 15.76 2.28
C PRO A 84 -2.12 14.76 3.39
N VAL A 85 -2.97 14.69 4.41
CA VAL A 85 -2.69 13.96 5.65
C VAL A 85 -3.32 12.56 5.72
N VAL A 86 -3.93 12.08 4.63
CA VAL A 86 -4.70 10.82 4.62
C VAL A 86 -3.84 9.63 5.04
N SER A 87 -2.59 9.53 4.56
CA SER A 87 -1.67 8.47 4.99
C SER A 87 -1.46 8.49 6.50
N TYR A 88 -1.22 9.67 7.08
CA TYR A 88 -1.01 9.85 8.52
C TYR A 88 -2.26 9.57 9.36
N MET A 89 -3.46 9.84 8.81
CA MET A 89 -4.72 9.46 9.46
C MET A 89 -4.83 7.93 9.58
N VAL A 90 -4.45 7.20 8.55
CA VAL A 90 -4.43 5.73 8.59
C VAL A 90 -3.38 5.23 9.58
N SER A 91 -2.17 5.81 9.60
CA SER A 91 -1.14 5.52 10.60
C SER A 91 -1.67 5.75 12.02
N ALA A 92 -2.32 6.89 12.28
CA ALA A 92 -2.93 7.21 13.57
C ALA A 92 -4.04 6.22 13.97
N LEU A 93 -4.82 5.74 12.99
CA LEU A 93 -5.84 4.70 13.22
C LEU A 93 -5.18 3.39 13.69
N PHE A 94 -4.09 2.93 13.06
CA PHE A 94 -3.34 1.76 13.53
C PHE A 94 -2.81 1.95 14.94
N MET A 95 -2.24 3.13 15.26
CA MET A 95 -1.78 3.47 16.59
C MET A 95 -2.92 3.39 17.63
N ARG A 96 -4.11 3.85 17.26
CA ARG A 96 -5.29 3.79 18.13
C ARG A 96 -5.80 2.36 18.34
N ILE A 97 -5.87 1.57 17.28
CA ILE A 97 -6.27 0.16 17.35
C ILE A 97 -5.31 -0.62 18.24
N SER A 98 -3.99 -0.42 18.12
CA SER A 98 -3.00 -1.13 18.93
C SER A 98 -3.18 -0.91 20.44
N ARG A 99 -3.62 0.29 20.84
CA ARG A 99 -3.90 0.61 22.24
C ARG A 99 -5.04 -0.20 22.87
N LEU A 100 -5.91 -0.79 22.05
CA LEU A 100 -6.96 -1.68 22.54
C LEU A 100 -6.39 -3.01 23.06
N PHE A 101 -5.19 -3.37 22.64
CA PHE A 101 -4.55 -4.66 22.96
C PHE A 101 -3.35 -4.50 23.88
N ALA A 102 -2.55 -3.46 23.69
CA ALA A 102 -1.33 -3.19 24.49
C ALA A 102 -0.91 -1.72 24.34
N ASP A 103 -0.04 -1.27 25.27
CA ASP A 103 0.66 0.00 25.12
C ASP A 103 2.07 -0.25 24.53
N PRO A 104 2.30 0.04 23.24
CA PRO A 104 3.60 -0.14 22.61
C PRO A 104 4.67 0.87 23.10
N GLY A 105 4.29 1.89 23.87
CA GLY A 105 5.22 2.88 24.40
C GLY A 105 6.09 3.50 23.32
N TYR A 106 7.42 3.47 23.49
CA TYR A 106 8.39 3.97 22.52
C TYR A 106 8.28 3.32 21.13
N SER A 107 7.73 2.11 21.01
CA SER A 107 7.59 1.39 19.75
C SER A 107 6.37 1.81 18.94
N MET A 108 5.61 2.84 19.34
CA MET A 108 4.41 3.31 18.64
C MET A 108 4.67 3.69 17.17
N PHE A 109 5.86 4.19 16.84
CA PHE A 109 6.25 4.48 15.46
C PHE A 109 6.25 3.24 14.55
N LYS A 110 6.57 2.06 15.10
CA LYS A 110 6.51 0.79 14.34
C LYS A 110 5.07 0.44 13.98
N ILE A 111 4.13 0.73 14.88
CA ILE A 111 2.71 0.54 14.61
C ILE A 111 2.22 1.52 13.54
N ALA A 112 2.67 2.78 13.58
CA ALA A 112 2.35 3.76 12.54
C ALA A 112 2.78 3.31 11.15
N ARG A 113 3.94 2.65 11.00
CA ARG A 113 4.45 2.09 9.74
C ARG A 113 3.57 1.01 9.13
N MET A 114 2.69 0.36 9.93
CA MET A 114 1.79 -0.69 9.41
C MET A 114 0.83 -0.18 8.35
N ALA A 115 0.48 1.11 8.35
CA ALA A 115 -0.29 1.72 7.27
C ALA A 115 0.47 1.62 5.93
N ASP A 116 1.75 2.01 5.93
CA ASP A 116 2.62 1.98 4.74
C ASP A 116 2.87 0.55 4.26
N VAL A 117 3.08 -0.38 5.19
CA VAL A 117 3.17 -1.83 4.90
C VAL A 117 1.93 -2.31 4.15
N LEU A 118 0.73 -1.94 4.59
CA LEU A 118 -0.51 -2.36 3.93
C LEU A 118 -0.71 -1.66 2.59
N PHE A 119 -0.35 -0.39 2.46
CA PHE A 119 -0.45 0.32 1.19
C PHE A 119 0.43 -0.34 0.12
N VAL A 120 1.70 -0.62 0.44
CA VAL A 120 2.60 -1.27 -0.53
C VAL A 120 2.20 -2.73 -0.77
N THR A 121 1.74 -3.46 0.24
CA THR A 121 1.17 -4.81 0.04
C THR A 121 -0.02 -4.77 -0.92
N GLY A 122 -0.91 -3.79 -0.77
CA GLY A 122 -2.02 -3.55 -1.69
C GLY A 122 -1.55 -3.20 -3.10
N ALA A 123 -0.50 -2.38 -3.22
CA ALA A 123 0.11 -2.07 -4.52
C ALA A 123 0.64 -3.34 -5.21
N VAL A 124 1.36 -4.19 -4.47
CA VAL A 124 1.83 -5.50 -4.98
C VAL A 124 0.67 -6.36 -5.47
N TYR A 125 -0.44 -6.42 -4.71
CA TYR A 125 -1.64 -7.14 -5.15
C TYR A 125 -2.17 -6.62 -6.49
N PHE A 126 -2.30 -5.30 -6.66
CA PHE A 126 -2.78 -4.73 -7.93
C PHE A 126 -1.78 -4.92 -9.08
N VAL A 127 -0.47 -4.87 -8.81
CA VAL A 127 0.57 -5.19 -9.81
C VAL A 127 0.45 -6.64 -10.28
N VAL A 128 0.26 -7.60 -9.37
CA VAL A 128 0.03 -9.01 -9.73
C VAL A 128 -1.24 -9.17 -10.55
N LYS A 129 -2.31 -8.49 -10.18
CA LYS A 129 -3.57 -8.49 -10.96
C LYS A 129 -3.39 -7.86 -12.34
N ALA A 130 -2.66 -6.76 -12.43
CA ALA A 130 -2.35 -6.09 -13.69
C ALA A 130 -1.50 -6.98 -14.61
N SER A 131 -0.51 -7.70 -14.08
CA SER A 131 0.31 -8.63 -14.86
C SER A 131 -0.54 -9.68 -15.58
N GLY A 132 -1.58 -10.19 -14.92
CA GLY A 132 -2.53 -11.14 -15.51
C GLY A 132 -3.33 -10.57 -16.67
N LYS A 133 -3.58 -9.25 -16.69
CA LYS A 133 -4.28 -8.55 -17.77
C LYS A 133 -3.32 -8.13 -18.90
N LEU A 134 -2.13 -7.64 -18.55
CA LEU A 134 -1.13 -7.20 -19.53
C LEU A 134 -0.52 -8.38 -20.30
N PHE A 135 -0.31 -9.51 -19.64
CA PHE A 135 0.28 -10.72 -20.22
C PHE A 135 -0.72 -11.87 -20.19
N PRO A 136 -1.68 -11.91 -21.13
CA PRO A 136 -2.71 -12.95 -21.19
C PRO A 136 -2.10 -14.32 -21.45
N LYS A 137 -2.72 -15.36 -20.88
CA LYS A 137 -2.28 -16.77 -20.93
C LYS A 137 -2.22 -17.34 -22.33
N GLU A 138 -3.02 -16.77 -23.25
CA GLU A 138 -3.11 -17.18 -24.65
C GLU A 138 -1.86 -16.80 -25.45
N LYS A 139 -1.14 -15.77 -25.01
CA LYS A 139 0.01 -15.18 -25.73
C LYS A 139 1.33 -15.29 -24.98
N TYR A 140 1.26 -15.32 -23.65
CA TYR A 140 2.46 -15.27 -22.78
C TYR A 140 2.48 -16.44 -21.82
N SER A 141 3.68 -16.94 -21.53
CA SER A 141 3.86 -18.00 -20.54
C SER A 141 3.59 -17.49 -19.12
N ARG A 142 3.33 -18.42 -18.21
CA ARG A 142 3.10 -18.12 -16.80
C ARG A 142 4.32 -17.44 -16.16
N GLU A 143 5.50 -17.84 -16.55
CA GLU A 143 6.78 -17.33 -16.03
C GLU A 143 6.96 -15.84 -16.34
N VAL A 144 6.59 -15.38 -17.54
CA VAL A 144 6.64 -13.97 -17.94
C VAL A 144 5.76 -13.12 -17.04
N ARG A 145 4.55 -13.59 -16.73
CA ARG A 145 3.61 -12.89 -15.84
C ARG A 145 4.17 -12.73 -14.45
N TRP A 146 4.71 -13.83 -13.88
CA TRP A 146 5.27 -13.81 -12.53
C TRP A 146 6.59 -13.04 -12.47
N LEU A 147 7.42 -13.10 -13.52
CA LEU A 147 8.63 -12.30 -13.62
C LEU A 147 8.30 -10.80 -13.60
N PHE A 148 7.32 -10.36 -14.39
CA PHE A 148 6.88 -8.98 -14.36
C PHE A 148 6.36 -8.58 -12.98
N ALA A 149 5.48 -9.42 -12.37
CA ALA A 149 4.95 -9.16 -11.05
C ALA A 149 6.05 -9.07 -9.98
N ALA A 150 7.07 -9.93 -10.07
CA ALA A 150 8.20 -9.91 -9.16
C ALA A 150 9.08 -8.66 -9.35
N LEU A 151 9.46 -8.32 -10.58
CA LEU A 151 10.29 -7.16 -10.86
C LEU A 151 9.60 -5.84 -10.48
N ALA A 152 8.31 -5.70 -10.77
CA ALA A 152 7.55 -4.49 -10.44
C ALA A 152 7.13 -4.44 -8.97
N GLY A 153 6.68 -5.57 -8.40
CA GLY A 153 6.17 -5.65 -7.03
C GLY A 153 7.27 -5.64 -5.95
N PHE A 154 8.45 -6.17 -6.27
CA PHE A 154 9.60 -6.20 -5.36
C PHE A 154 10.71 -5.22 -5.77
N MET A 155 10.38 -4.17 -6.52
CA MET A 155 11.34 -3.10 -6.80
C MET A 155 11.87 -2.54 -5.48
N PRO A 156 13.20 -2.46 -5.28
CA PRO A 156 13.78 -2.07 -3.99
C PRO A 156 13.24 -0.77 -3.42
N GLN A 157 13.02 0.24 -4.28
CA GLN A 157 12.46 1.52 -3.87
C GLN A 157 11.01 1.39 -3.35
N ALA A 158 10.18 0.56 -4.00
CA ALA A 158 8.80 0.32 -3.57
C ALA A 158 8.77 -0.39 -2.19
N ILE A 159 9.64 -1.38 -2.00
CA ILE A 159 9.78 -2.07 -0.71
C ILE A 159 10.25 -1.10 0.36
N PHE A 160 11.28 -0.28 0.10
CA PHE A 160 11.79 0.69 1.06
C PHE A 160 10.70 1.69 1.48
N VAL A 161 9.95 2.25 0.53
CA VAL A 161 8.83 3.18 0.81
C VAL A 161 7.76 2.54 1.71
N GLY A 162 7.53 1.24 1.62
CA GLY A 162 6.59 0.52 2.49
C GLY A 162 7.06 0.31 3.93
N THR A 163 8.26 0.76 4.33
CA THR A 163 8.85 0.39 5.62
C THR A 163 8.99 1.53 6.62
N TYR A 164 8.63 2.75 6.26
CA TYR A 164 8.66 3.93 7.13
C TYR A 164 7.45 4.84 6.90
N VAL A 165 7.14 5.71 7.86
CA VAL A 165 5.96 6.59 7.77
C VAL A 165 6.14 7.64 6.68
N ASN A 166 5.29 7.59 5.63
CA ASN A 166 5.33 8.51 4.50
C ASN A 166 3.97 8.60 3.76
N THR A 167 3.92 9.40 2.69
CA THR A 167 2.76 9.51 1.80
C THR A 167 2.95 8.78 0.48
N ASP A 168 4.20 8.46 0.12
CA ASP A 168 4.58 7.85 -1.16
C ASP A 168 4.03 6.42 -1.29
N SER A 169 3.92 5.69 -0.18
CA SER A 169 3.32 4.36 -0.11
C SER A 169 1.85 4.36 -0.55
N LEU A 170 1.07 5.36 -0.12
CA LEU A 170 -0.32 5.55 -0.53
C LEU A 170 -0.42 5.93 -2.01
N ALA A 171 0.47 6.81 -2.49
CA ALA A 171 0.55 7.17 -3.91
C ALA A 171 0.89 5.95 -4.79
N LEU A 172 1.80 5.09 -4.31
CA LEU A 172 2.15 3.85 -5.01
C LEU A 172 0.96 2.88 -5.10
N LEU A 173 0.17 2.75 -4.04
CA LEU A 173 -1.08 1.99 -4.06
C LEU A 173 -2.04 2.57 -5.11
N ALA A 174 -2.24 3.89 -5.10
CA ALA A 174 -3.11 4.57 -6.06
C ALA A 174 -2.68 4.34 -7.50
N ALA A 175 -1.39 4.48 -7.78
CA ALA A 175 -0.82 4.23 -9.11
C ALA A 175 -1.04 2.77 -9.55
N ALA A 176 -0.86 1.80 -8.66
CA ALA A 176 -1.11 0.38 -8.97
C ALA A 176 -2.60 0.09 -9.22
N MET A 177 -3.53 0.74 -8.50
CA MET A 177 -4.98 0.66 -8.75
C MET A 177 -5.34 1.21 -10.14
N ILE A 178 -4.80 2.37 -10.49
CA ILE A 178 -5.01 3.01 -11.80
C ILE A 178 -4.46 2.10 -12.92
N LEU A 179 -3.24 1.60 -12.76
CA LEU A 179 -2.63 0.67 -13.72
C LEU A 179 -3.49 -0.58 -13.94
N TYR A 180 -4.00 -1.18 -12.87
CA TYR A 180 -4.86 -2.35 -12.97
C TYR A 180 -6.20 -2.03 -13.64
N ALA A 181 -6.82 -0.88 -13.35
CA ALA A 181 -8.05 -0.45 -14.00
C ALA A 181 -7.86 -0.30 -15.52
N TRP A 182 -6.79 0.34 -15.96
CA TRP A 182 -6.42 0.46 -17.38
C TRP A 182 -6.08 -0.88 -18.02
N ALA A 183 -5.30 -1.73 -17.36
CA ALA A 183 -4.98 -3.07 -17.87
C ALA A 183 -6.23 -3.93 -18.02
N SER A 184 -7.23 -3.76 -17.14
CA SER A 184 -8.52 -4.44 -17.22
C SER A 184 -9.34 -3.94 -18.40
N TYR A 185 -9.39 -2.62 -18.63
CA TYR A 185 -10.05 -2.02 -19.79
C TYR A 185 -9.53 -2.58 -21.13
N LEU A 186 -8.23 -2.73 -21.28
CA LEU A 186 -7.60 -3.28 -22.48
C LEU A 186 -8.05 -4.71 -22.82
N ARG A 187 -8.74 -5.39 -21.91
CA ARG A 187 -9.18 -6.79 -22.04
C ARG A 187 -10.68 -7.00 -22.03
N GLU A 188 -11.40 -6.19 -21.27
CA GLU A 188 -12.79 -6.46 -20.89
C GLU A 188 -13.71 -5.27 -21.17
N ASP A 189 -13.21 -4.21 -21.83
CA ASP A 189 -13.87 -2.91 -21.94
C ASP A 189 -14.16 -2.25 -20.58
N TRP A 190 -14.83 -1.09 -20.60
CA TRP A 190 -15.20 -0.39 -19.38
C TRP A 190 -16.38 -1.06 -18.70
N THR A 191 -16.11 -1.68 -17.56
CA THR A 191 -17.14 -2.10 -16.62
C THR A 191 -17.32 -1.07 -15.52
N TRP A 192 -18.50 -0.99 -14.91
CA TRP A 192 -18.75 -0.09 -13.78
C TRP A 192 -17.74 -0.29 -12.63
N LYS A 193 -17.30 -1.54 -12.41
CA LYS A 193 -16.29 -1.88 -11.38
C LYS A 193 -14.93 -1.26 -11.70
N ASN A 194 -14.50 -1.33 -12.96
CA ASN A 194 -13.25 -0.74 -13.41
C ASN A 194 -13.30 0.79 -13.37
N CYS A 195 -14.46 1.39 -13.69
CA CYS A 195 -14.67 2.83 -13.59
C CYS A 195 -14.58 3.31 -12.14
N ILE A 196 -15.23 2.60 -11.19
CA ILE A 196 -15.13 2.92 -9.76
C ILE A 196 -13.70 2.76 -9.26
N LEU A 197 -13.03 1.66 -9.61
CA LEU A 197 -11.64 1.44 -9.20
C LEU A 197 -10.72 2.54 -9.71
N LEU A 198 -10.88 2.96 -10.97
CA LEU A 198 -10.13 4.08 -11.55
C LEU A 198 -10.41 5.38 -10.80
N ALA A 199 -11.68 5.70 -10.57
CA ALA A 199 -12.08 6.92 -9.86
C ALA A 199 -11.52 6.95 -8.42
N VAL A 200 -11.61 5.82 -7.69
CA VAL A 200 -11.03 5.69 -6.35
C VAL A 200 -9.50 5.83 -6.40
N GLY A 201 -8.83 5.16 -7.35
CA GLY A 201 -7.37 5.28 -7.51
C GLY A 201 -6.94 6.73 -7.78
N MET A 202 -7.65 7.45 -8.65
CA MET A 202 -7.39 8.87 -8.92
C MET A 202 -7.62 9.75 -7.69
N ALA A 203 -8.72 9.53 -6.95
CA ALA A 203 -9.02 10.27 -5.73
C ALA A 203 -7.95 10.03 -4.66
N VAL A 204 -7.55 8.77 -4.43
CA VAL A 204 -6.49 8.41 -3.48
C VAL A 204 -5.16 9.03 -3.91
N CYS A 205 -4.85 9.03 -5.21
CA CYS A 205 -3.66 9.68 -5.75
C CYS A 205 -3.63 11.19 -5.43
N ALA A 206 -4.74 11.89 -5.67
CA ALA A 206 -4.88 13.32 -5.36
C ALA A 206 -4.83 13.64 -3.86
N LEU A 207 -5.18 12.66 -3.00
CA LEU A 207 -5.16 12.80 -1.54
C LEU A 207 -3.84 12.30 -0.91
N SER A 208 -2.89 11.82 -1.71
CA SER A 208 -1.59 11.36 -1.23
C SER A 208 -0.48 12.40 -1.45
N TYR A 209 -0.72 13.36 -2.35
CA TYR A 209 0.23 14.44 -2.67
C TYR A 209 -0.45 15.79 -2.78
#